data_aa7cebf99b95a4dd9d05755078b11e95
#
_entry.id   aa7cebf99b95a4dd9d05755078b11e95
#
_cell.length_a   1.000
_cell.length_b   1.000
_cell.length_c   1.000
_cell.angle_alpha   90.00
_cell.angle_beta   90.00
_cell.angle_gamma   90.00
#
_symmetry.space_group_name_H-M   'P 1'
#
loop_
_entity.id
_entity.type
_entity.pdbx_description
1 polymer ?
#
loop_
_entity_poly.entity_id
_entity_poly.type
_entity_poly.pdbx_seq_one_letter_code
_entity_poly.pdbx_strand_id
1 'polypeptide(L)'
;MDLHLRDRVVLITGATGGIGQALTRAFAAEGCKLAISSTSQAKLDAFTPSLGLDEGHLKTFIVDVSKEEQVKAFVDGAHAAYGRLDVLVINAGYEGKVETIQDVQKETYDKVFGVNLYGPLYCMKYAAPYMIAQKQGAMVTIASNGSYIGSAGMSAYCASKHAVAGLVKSVAMELGPQGIHCNYICPGAVDTPMIHRIEENTLGKPADEAVFASQYLDGRYCRP
;
A
#
# COMPACT_ATOMS: atom_id res chain seq x y z
N MET A 1 -7.66 22.98 -7.12
CA MET A 1 -7.98 22.21 -8.37
C MET A 1 -9.02 21.19 -7.99
N ASP A 2 -10.14 21.12 -8.71
CA ASP A 2 -11.11 20.03 -8.47
C ASP A 2 -10.61 18.75 -9.14
N LEU A 3 -10.43 17.69 -8.38
CA LEU A 3 -9.97 16.38 -8.86
C LEU A 3 -11.14 15.48 -9.29
N HIS A 4 -12.39 15.94 -9.15
CA HIS A 4 -13.62 15.19 -9.44
C HIS A 4 -13.72 13.85 -8.71
N LEU A 5 -13.22 13.82 -7.45
CA LEU A 5 -13.17 12.61 -6.60
C LEU A 5 -14.33 12.52 -5.60
N ARG A 6 -15.14 13.58 -5.46
CA ARG A 6 -16.28 13.56 -4.54
C ARG A 6 -17.20 12.36 -4.82
N ASP A 7 -17.59 11.66 -3.75
CA ASP A 7 -18.43 10.45 -3.78
C ASP A 7 -17.81 9.24 -4.51
N ARG A 8 -16.55 9.32 -4.98
CA ARG A 8 -15.83 8.16 -5.50
C ARG A 8 -15.50 7.20 -4.37
N VAL A 9 -15.61 5.92 -4.65
CA VAL A 9 -15.33 4.84 -3.70
C VAL A 9 -13.86 4.43 -3.82
N VAL A 10 -13.12 4.64 -2.73
CA VAL A 10 -11.68 4.38 -2.66
C VAL A 10 -11.39 3.30 -1.62
N LEU A 11 -10.74 2.22 -2.05
CA LEU A 11 -10.24 1.17 -1.18
C LEU A 11 -8.76 1.43 -0.88
N ILE A 12 -8.35 1.35 0.40
CA ILE A 12 -6.96 1.56 0.80
C ILE A 12 -6.50 0.45 1.73
N THR A 13 -5.47 -0.31 1.32
CA THR A 13 -4.85 -1.30 2.19
C THR A 13 -3.74 -0.68 3.03
N GLY A 14 -3.59 -1.15 4.29
CA GLY A 14 -2.57 -0.62 5.20
C GLY A 14 -2.75 0.86 5.55
N ALA A 15 -4.00 1.30 5.66
CA ALA A 15 -4.39 2.70 5.85
C ALA A 15 -3.87 3.35 7.14
N THR A 16 -3.49 2.55 8.14
CA THR A 16 -2.95 3.04 9.42
C THR A 16 -1.42 3.16 9.45
N GLY A 17 -0.73 2.83 8.35
CA GLY A 17 0.71 3.07 8.18
C GLY A 17 1.01 4.54 7.82
N GLY A 18 2.28 4.96 7.81
CA GLY A 18 2.66 6.36 7.57
C GLY A 18 2.08 6.92 6.25
N ILE A 19 2.44 6.33 5.11
CA ILE A 19 1.90 6.71 3.79
C ILE A 19 0.38 6.48 3.74
N GLY A 20 -0.11 5.37 4.31
CA GLY A 20 -1.53 5.02 4.32
C GLY A 20 -2.40 6.07 5.01
N GLN A 21 -1.95 6.62 6.14
CA GLN A 21 -2.67 7.69 6.83
C GLN A 21 -2.74 8.97 5.99
N ALA A 22 -1.64 9.37 5.35
CA ALA A 22 -1.60 10.54 4.48
C ALA A 22 -2.55 10.39 3.29
N LEU A 23 -2.51 9.24 2.60
CA LEU A 23 -3.42 8.91 1.50
C LEU A 23 -4.89 8.93 1.96
N THR A 24 -5.19 8.30 3.09
CA THR A 24 -6.56 8.26 3.63
C THR A 24 -7.09 9.66 3.94
N ARG A 25 -6.27 10.53 4.56
CA ARG A 25 -6.64 11.93 4.82
C ARG A 25 -6.85 12.73 3.53
N ALA A 26 -5.99 12.53 2.53
CA ALA A 26 -6.11 13.22 1.25
C ALA A 26 -7.41 12.86 0.53
N PHE A 27 -7.75 11.56 0.44
CA PHE A 27 -9.02 11.15 -0.17
C PHE A 27 -10.25 11.55 0.65
N ALA A 28 -10.15 11.57 1.99
CA ALA A 28 -11.22 12.08 2.85
C ALA A 28 -11.48 13.57 2.59
N ALA A 29 -10.42 14.37 2.45
CA ALA A 29 -10.53 15.80 2.15
C ALA A 29 -11.15 16.09 0.77
N GLU A 30 -11.01 15.19 -0.19
CA GLU A 30 -11.66 15.26 -1.51
C GLU A 30 -13.13 14.80 -1.48
N GLY A 31 -13.67 14.39 -0.32
CA GLY A 31 -15.05 13.95 -0.16
C GLY A 31 -15.33 12.56 -0.73
N CYS A 32 -14.34 11.68 -0.74
CA CYS A 32 -14.48 10.29 -1.16
C CYS A 32 -15.23 9.44 -0.11
N LYS A 33 -15.82 8.34 -0.56
CA LYS A 33 -16.27 7.24 0.29
C LYS A 33 -15.12 6.24 0.44
N LEU A 34 -14.75 5.94 1.67
CA LEU A 34 -13.54 5.18 1.97
C LEU A 34 -13.86 3.79 2.54
N ALA A 35 -13.23 2.77 1.96
CA ALA A 35 -13.08 1.46 2.57
C ALA A 35 -11.61 1.26 2.92
N ILE A 36 -11.26 1.26 4.19
CA ILE A 36 -9.88 1.21 4.64
C ILE A 36 -9.58 -0.06 5.43
N SER A 37 -8.37 -0.57 5.28
CA SER A 37 -7.97 -1.77 6.02
C SER A 37 -6.67 -1.62 6.79
N SER A 38 -6.60 -2.37 7.89
CA SER A 38 -5.43 -2.53 8.75
C SER A 38 -5.41 -3.95 9.32
N THR A 39 -4.26 -4.43 9.80
CA THR A 39 -4.17 -5.67 10.57
C THR A 39 -4.54 -5.49 12.06
N SER A 40 -4.86 -4.27 12.51
CA SER A 40 -5.08 -3.95 13.92
C SER A 40 -6.32 -3.07 14.10
N GLN A 41 -7.31 -3.56 14.84
CA GLN A 41 -8.49 -2.80 15.25
C GLN A 41 -8.08 -1.56 16.06
N ALA A 42 -7.20 -1.72 17.04
CA ALA A 42 -6.76 -0.61 17.88
C ALA A 42 -6.13 0.55 17.08
N LYS A 43 -5.42 0.25 15.98
CA LYS A 43 -4.87 1.29 15.09
C LYS A 43 -5.97 1.98 14.28
N LEU A 44 -7.00 1.25 13.85
CA LEU A 44 -8.16 1.85 13.19
C LEU A 44 -8.92 2.75 14.14
N ASP A 45 -9.22 2.28 15.36
CA ASP A 45 -9.94 3.03 16.37
C ASP A 45 -9.23 4.33 16.78
N ALA A 46 -7.90 4.30 16.83
CA ALA A 46 -7.09 5.48 17.11
C ALA A 46 -7.04 6.48 15.93
N PHE A 47 -7.10 5.98 14.69
CA PHE A 47 -6.93 6.80 13.49
C PHE A 47 -8.23 7.40 12.96
N THR A 48 -9.30 6.61 12.88
CA THR A 48 -10.53 6.99 12.18
C THR A 48 -11.25 8.21 12.74
N PRO A 49 -11.27 8.49 14.07
CA PRO A 49 -11.91 9.71 14.59
C PRO A 49 -11.31 11.00 14.01
N SER A 50 -10.01 10.97 13.65
CA SER A 50 -9.32 12.13 13.09
C SER A 50 -9.71 12.46 11.64
N LEU A 51 -10.48 11.60 10.97
CA LEU A 51 -10.95 11.81 9.60
C LEU A 51 -12.24 12.64 9.55
N GLY A 52 -13.01 12.69 10.63
CA GLY A 52 -14.28 13.44 10.69
C GLY A 52 -15.34 12.92 9.71
N LEU A 53 -15.25 11.65 9.30
CA LEU A 53 -16.21 11.02 8.37
C LEU A 53 -17.30 10.27 9.14
N ASP A 54 -18.50 10.30 8.62
CA ASP A 54 -19.63 9.51 9.10
C ASP A 54 -19.62 8.07 8.56
N GLU A 55 -20.54 7.24 9.05
CA GLU A 55 -20.67 5.84 8.63
C GLU A 55 -21.04 5.66 7.14
N GLY A 56 -21.62 6.67 6.51
CA GLY A 56 -21.92 6.67 5.08
C GLY A 56 -20.67 6.84 4.21
N HIS A 57 -19.62 7.44 4.78
CA HIS A 57 -18.38 7.76 4.05
C HIS A 57 -17.19 6.92 4.49
N LEU A 58 -17.26 6.16 5.58
CA LEU A 58 -16.15 5.33 6.06
C LEU A 58 -16.59 3.93 6.44
N LYS A 59 -15.92 2.93 5.89
CA LYS A 59 -15.96 1.52 6.31
C LYS A 59 -14.56 1.04 6.65
N THR A 60 -14.42 0.30 7.74
CA THR A 60 -13.14 -0.23 8.22
C THR A 60 -13.14 -1.75 8.22
N PHE A 61 -12.00 -2.35 7.91
CA PHE A 61 -11.83 -3.79 7.80
C PHE A 61 -10.52 -4.25 8.44
N ILE A 62 -10.55 -5.39 9.12
CA ILE A 62 -9.33 -6.06 9.60
C ILE A 62 -8.88 -7.01 8.50
N VAL A 63 -7.70 -6.77 7.93
CA VAL A 63 -7.19 -7.52 6.79
C VAL A 63 -5.69 -7.74 6.91
N ASP A 64 -5.28 -8.97 6.90
CA ASP A 64 -3.94 -9.39 6.52
C ASP A 64 -3.94 -9.66 5.00
N VAL A 65 -3.29 -8.78 4.24
CA VAL A 65 -3.29 -8.87 2.77
C VAL A 65 -2.57 -10.12 2.24
N SER A 66 -1.78 -10.81 3.07
CA SER A 66 -1.20 -12.11 2.72
C SER A 66 -2.22 -13.26 2.70
N LYS A 67 -3.44 -13.03 3.19
CA LYS A 67 -4.54 -14.00 3.25
C LYS A 67 -5.57 -13.68 2.19
N GLU A 68 -5.61 -14.52 1.17
CA GLU A 68 -6.45 -14.31 -0.02
C GLU A 68 -7.93 -14.12 0.32
N GLU A 69 -8.46 -14.96 1.21
CA GLU A 69 -9.86 -14.92 1.65
C GLU A 69 -10.21 -13.62 2.39
N GLN A 70 -9.27 -13.03 3.15
CA GLN A 70 -9.50 -11.76 3.83
C GLN A 70 -9.51 -10.61 2.85
N VAL A 71 -8.63 -10.63 1.84
CA VAL A 71 -8.63 -9.63 0.77
C VAL A 71 -9.92 -9.71 -0.04
N LYS A 72 -10.36 -10.93 -0.38
CA LYS A 72 -11.65 -11.13 -1.06
C LYS A 72 -12.80 -10.54 -0.25
N ALA A 73 -12.90 -10.88 1.03
CA ALA A 73 -13.96 -10.38 1.91
C ALA A 73 -13.92 -8.84 2.04
N PHE A 74 -12.74 -8.23 2.08
CA PHE A 74 -12.57 -6.77 2.09
C PHE A 74 -13.11 -6.11 0.83
N VAL A 75 -12.73 -6.61 -0.33
CA VAL A 75 -13.15 -6.04 -1.61
C VAL A 75 -14.66 -6.22 -1.83
N ASP A 76 -15.18 -7.42 -1.55
CA ASP A 76 -16.61 -7.71 -1.68
C ASP A 76 -17.44 -6.88 -0.67
N GLY A 77 -16.95 -6.75 0.56
CA GLY A 77 -17.59 -5.94 1.61
C GLY A 77 -17.63 -4.45 1.25
N ALA A 78 -16.56 -3.92 0.68
CA ALA A 78 -16.53 -2.55 0.20
C ALA A 78 -17.51 -2.32 -0.96
N HIS A 79 -17.56 -3.24 -1.92
CA HIS A 79 -18.52 -3.18 -3.01
C HIS A 79 -19.97 -3.30 -2.51
N ALA A 80 -20.24 -4.20 -1.58
CA ALA A 80 -21.58 -4.35 -0.99
C ALA A 80 -22.04 -3.09 -0.24
N ALA A 81 -21.11 -2.39 0.43
CA ALA A 81 -21.42 -1.17 1.17
C ALA A 81 -21.71 0.04 0.27
N TYR A 82 -21.05 0.15 -0.89
CA TYR A 82 -21.10 1.36 -1.71
C TYR A 82 -21.63 1.15 -3.13
N GLY A 83 -21.81 -0.09 -3.59
CA GLY A 83 -22.34 -0.43 -4.92
C GLY A 83 -21.38 -0.20 -6.08
N ARG A 84 -20.14 0.25 -5.81
CA ARG A 84 -19.11 0.54 -6.82
C ARG A 84 -17.71 0.49 -6.23
N LEU A 85 -16.69 0.40 -7.08
CA LEU A 85 -15.27 0.55 -6.73
C LEU A 85 -14.60 1.45 -7.79
N ASP A 86 -14.19 2.66 -7.43
CA ASP A 86 -13.56 3.58 -8.38
C ASP A 86 -12.04 3.55 -8.33
N VAL A 87 -11.48 3.49 -7.12
CA VAL A 87 -10.03 3.54 -6.90
C VAL A 87 -9.63 2.45 -5.91
N LEU A 88 -8.56 1.73 -6.23
CA LEU A 88 -7.91 0.78 -5.34
C LEU A 88 -6.47 1.24 -5.09
N VAL A 89 -6.17 1.62 -3.84
CA VAL A 89 -4.82 1.97 -3.39
C VAL A 89 -4.23 0.80 -2.61
N ILE A 90 -3.28 0.12 -3.22
CA ILE A 90 -2.59 -1.03 -2.66
C ILE A 90 -1.32 -0.52 -1.97
N ASN A 91 -1.47 -0.18 -0.69
CA ASN A 91 -0.41 0.48 0.08
C ASN A 91 0.21 -0.44 1.16
N ALA A 92 -0.47 -1.48 1.60
CA ALA A 92 0.09 -2.41 2.58
C ALA A 92 1.46 -2.95 2.11
N GLY A 93 2.43 -2.92 3.01
CA GLY A 93 3.79 -3.37 2.72
C GLY A 93 4.52 -3.77 4.00
N TYR A 94 5.53 -4.62 3.84
CA TYR A 94 6.39 -5.10 4.90
C TYR A 94 7.85 -5.11 4.43
N GLU A 95 8.72 -4.49 5.21
CA GLU A 95 10.14 -4.34 4.88
C GLU A 95 10.96 -5.61 5.04
N GLY A 96 10.48 -6.56 5.84
CA GLY A 96 11.25 -7.75 6.22
C GLY A 96 12.27 -7.45 7.31
N LYS A 97 13.29 -8.31 7.40
CA LYS A 97 14.45 -8.12 8.24
C LYS A 97 15.62 -7.64 7.38
N VAL A 98 16.56 -6.93 7.98
CA VAL A 98 17.85 -6.61 7.37
C VAL A 98 18.79 -7.79 7.66
N GLU A 99 19.06 -8.61 6.64
CA GLU A 99 19.86 -9.85 6.74
C GLU A 99 20.77 -9.97 5.53
N THR A 100 22.01 -10.44 5.73
CA THR A 100 22.93 -10.70 4.61
C THR A 100 22.43 -11.92 3.82
N ILE A 101 22.87 -12.07 2.56
CA ILE A 101 22.35 -13.11 1.68
C ILE A 101 22.62 -14.54 2.21
N GLN A 102 23.72 -14.76 2.92
CA GLN A 102 24.05 -16.05 3.50
C GLN A 102 23.22 -16.39 4.75
N ASP A 103 22.64 -15.39 5.42
CA ASP A 103 21.92 -15.55 6.67
C ASP A 103 20.40 -15.51 6.52
N VAL A 104 19.93 -14.98 5.36
CA VAL A 104 18.49 -14.78 5.13
C VAL A 104 17.73 -16.11 5.15
N GLN A 105 16.62 -16.12 5.87
CA GLN A 105 15.76 -17.28 6.00
C GLN A 105 14.63 -17.27 4.96
N LYS A 106 14.23 -18.48 4.52
CA LYS A 106 13.10 -18.63 3.59
C LYS A 106 11.83 -17.98 4.13
N GLU A 107 11.59 -18.05 5.41
CA GLU A 107 10.43 -17.48 6.11
C GLU A 107 10.37 -15.95 5.98
N THR A 108 11.54 -15.27 5.93
CA THR A 108 11.61 -13.82 5.62
C THR A 108 11.07 -13.56 4.21
N TYR A 109 11.50 -14.35 3.21
CA TYR A 109 11.00 -14.24 1.85
C TYR A 109 9.50 -14.52 1.76
N ASP A 110 9.03 -15.62 2.35
CA ASP A 110 7.62 -16.02 2.31
C ASP A 110 6.73 -14.92 2.87
N LYS A 111 7.11 -14.32 4.00
CA LYS A 111 6.35 -13.24 4.63
C LYS A 111 6.39 -11.95 3.81
N VAL A 112 7.56 -11.57 3.31
CA VAL A 112 7.72 -10.34 2.50
C VAL A 112 6.94 -10.48 1.19
N PHE A 113 7.08 -11.59 0.47
CA PHE A 113 6.35 -11.84 -0.76
C PHE A 113 4.84 -12.00 -0.53
N GLY A 114 4.45 -12.62 0.58
CA GLY A 114 3.05 -12.72 0.98
C GLY A 114 2.37 -11.35 1.05
N VAL A 115 3.02 -10.39 1.67
CA VAL A 115 2.48 -9.03 1.83
C VAL A 115 2.69 -8.19 0.56
N ASN A 116 3.92 -8.16 0.02
CA ASN A 116 4.30 -7.17 -1.00
C ASN A 116 3.98 -7.59 -2.44
N LEU A 117 3.73 -8.88 -2.70
CA LEU A 117 3.41 -9.40 -4.03
C LEU A 117 2.04 -10.08 -4.07
N TYR A 118 1.82 -11.09 -3.22
CA TYR A 118 0.53 -11.79 -3.23
C TYR A 118 -0.62 -10.91 -2.74
N GLY A 119 -0.38 -10.04 -1.75
CA GLY A 119 -1.38 -9.04 -1.33
C GLY A 119 -1.86 -8.17 -2.49
N PRO A 120 -0.99 -7.47 -3.22
CA PRO A 120 -1.34 -6.76 -4.45
C PRO A 120 -2.04 -7.62 -5.50
N LEU A 121 -1.56 -8.84 -5.75
CA LEU A 121 -2.20 -9.77 -6.67
C LEU A 121 -3.65 -10.03 -6.29
N TYR A 122 -3.92 -10.37 -5.03
CA TYR A 122 -5.27 -10.64 -4.54
C TYR A 122 -6.17 -9.40 -4.62
N CYS A 123 -5.65 -8.22 -4.24
CA CYS A 123 -6.38 -6.97 -4.35
C CYS A 123 -6.83 -6.70 -5.79
N MET A 124 -5.91 -6.81 -6.76
CA MET A 124 -6.22 -6.62 -8.18
C MET A 124 -7.19 -7.69 -8.70
N LYS A 125 -6.95 -8.97 -8.35
CA LYS A 125 -7.78 -10.11 -8.75
C LYS A 125 -9.25 -9.92 -8.38
N TYR A 126 -9.52 -9.47 -7.15
CA TYR A 126 -10.90 -9.35 -6.66
C TYR A 126 -11.56 -8.01 -7.00
N ALA A 127 -10.79 -6.92 -7.18
CA ALA A 127 -11.34 -5.64 -7.61
C ALA A 127 -11.62 -5.58 -9.12
N ALA A 128 -10.81 -6.26 -9.95
CA ALA A 128 -10.93 -6.22 -11.40
C ALA A 128 -12.33 -6.57 -11.94
N PRO A 129 -13.03 -7.63 -11.49
CA PRO A 129 -14.37 -7.95 -12.01
C PRO A 129 -15.38 -6.82 -11.82
N TYR A 130 -15.35 -6.14 -10.67
CA TYR A 130 -16.24 -5.01 -10.39
C TYR A 130 -15.93 -3.80 -11.27
N MET A 131 -14.65 -3.45 -11.43
CA MET A 131 -14.22 -2.36 -12.29
C MET A 131 -14.47 -2.64 -13.76
N ILE A 132 -14.29 -3.90 -14.22
CA ILE A 132 -14.61 -4.34 -15.57
C ILE A 132 -16.11 -4.16 -15.86
N ALA A 133 -16.97 -4.59 -14.94
CA ALA A 133 -18.42 -4.41 -15.09
C ALA A 133 -18.82 -2.94 -15.16
N GLN A 134 -18.10 -2.06 -14.46
CA GLN A 134 -18.27 -0.60 -14.50
C GLN A 134 -17.66 0.05 -15.75
N LYS A 135 -16.77 -0.64 -16.47
CA LYS A 135 -15.92 -0.12 -17.56
C LYS A 135 -15.10 1.10 -17.13
N GLN A 136 -14.78 1.16 -15.88
CA GLN A 136 -14.03 2.27 -15.26
C GLN A 136 -13.39 1.83 -13.95
N GLY A 137 -12.15 2.22 -13.71
CA GLY A 137 -11.45 2.00 -12.46
C GLY A 137 -10.00 2.50 -12.51
N ALA A 138 -9.42 2.70 -11.34
CA ALA A 138 -8.00 3.01 -11.19
C ALA A 138 -7.39 2.19 -10.06
N MET A 139 -6.25 1.55 -10.32
CA MET A 139 -5.47 0.82 -9.33
C MET A 139 -4.10 1.45 -9.20
N VAL A 140 -3.69 1.79 -7.98
CA VAL A 140 -2.39 2.38 -7.70
C VAL A 140 -1.69 1.55 -6.63
N THR A 141 -0.51 1.03 -6.95
CA THR A 141 0.30 0.24 -6.01
C THR A 141 1.45 1.07 -5.48
N ILE A 142 1.62 1.09 -4.16
CA ILE A 142 2.79 1.70 -3.54
C ILE A 142 3.94 0.70 -3.57
N ALA A 143 4.78 0.86 -4.57
CA ALA A 143 6.00 0.09 -4.76
C ALA A 143 7.15 0.68 -3.92
N SER A 144 8.32 0.95 -4.49
CA SER A 144 9.48 1.54 -3.83
C SER A 144 10.55 1.90 -4.87
N ASN A 145 11.49 2.78 -4.55
CA ASN A 145 12.76 2.86 -5.29
C ASN A 145 13.48 1.49 -5.33
N GLY A 146 13.27 0.63 -4.31
CA GLY A 146 13.69 -0.77 -4.31
C GLY A 146 13.09 -1.63 -5.44
N SER A 147 12.22 -1.07 -6.30
CA SER A 147 11.76 -1.70 -7.56
C SER A 147 12.73 -1.50 -8.72
N TYR A 148 13.76 -0.67 -8.56
CA TYR A 148 14.76 -0.36 -9.59
C TYR A 148 16.19 -0.52 -9.11
N ILE A 149 16.43 -0.39 -7.79
CA ILE A 149 17.75 -0.49 -7.18
C ILE A 149 17.78 -1.60 -6.12
N GLY A 150 18.96 -2.13 -5.84
CA GLY A 150 19.21 -3.01 -4.70
C GLY A 150 19.55 -2.24 -3.44
N SER A 151 19.38 -2.88 -2.29
CA SER A 151 19.85 -2.40 -0.99
C SER A 151 20.48 -3.56 -0.23
N ALA A 152 21.69 -3.36 0.28
CA ALA A 152 22.39 -4.39 1.06
C ALA A 152 21.52 -4.80 2.28
N GLY A 153 21.45 -6.10 2.53
CA GLY A 153 20.64 -6.65 3.62
C GLY A 153 19.13 -6.69 3.38
N MET A 154 18.63 -6.17 2.24
CA MET A 154 17.19 -6.10 1.95
C MET A 154 16.79 -6.90 0.70
N SER A 155 17.44 -8.05 0.46
CA SER A 155 17.23 -8.85 -0.75
C SER A 155 15.77 -9.26 -0.95
N ALA A 156 15.08 -9.72 0.10
CA ALA A 156 13.67 -10.11 0.03
C ALA A 156 12.77 -8.93 -0.33
N TYR A 157 12.99 -7.77 0.30
CA TYR A 157 12.22 -6.57 0.02
C TYR A 157 12.42 -6.08 -1.41
N CYS A 158 13.66 -5.87 -1.84
CA CYS A 158 13.96 -5.42 -3.19
C CYS A 158 13.42 -6.38 -4.25
N ALA A 159 13.60 -7.69 -4.08
CA ALA A 159 13.05 -8.70 -4.98
C ALA A 159 11.52 -8.61 -5.07
N SER A 160 10.81 -8.46 -3.92
CA SER A 160 9.36 -8.32 -3.89
C SER A 160 8.87 -7.04 -4.60
N LYS A 161 9.61 -5.94 -4.45
CA LYS A 161 9.26 -4.65 -5.08
C LYS A 161 9.54 -4.63 -6.58
N HIS A 162 10.57 -5.32 -7.06
CA HIS A 162 10.75 -5.57 -8.50
C HIS A 162 9.62 -6.45 -9.05
N ALA A 163 9.25 -7.51 -8.33
CA ALA A 163 8.19 -8.42 -8.75
C ALA A 163 6.83 -7.72 -8.84
N VAL A 164 6.45 -6.90 -7.86
CA VAL A 164 5.17 -6.19 -7.91
C VAL A 164 5.11 -5.15 -9.03
N ALA A 165 6.23 -4.50 -9.36
CA ALA A 165 6.29 -3.60 -10.52
C ALA A 165 6.04 -4.36 -11.84
N GLY A 166 6.58 -5.58 -11.97
CA GLY A 166 6.30 -6.48 -13.09
C GLY A 166 4.83 -6.89 -13.16
N LEU A 167 4.24 -7.27 -12.01
CA LEU A 167 2.82 -7.60 -11.91
C LEU A 167 1.93 -6.45 -12.40
N VAL A 168 2.15 -5.23 -11.91
CA VAL A 168 1.33 -4.07 -12.28
C VAL A 168 1.42 -3.78 -13.78
N LYS A 169 2.61 -3.90 -14.38
CA LYS A 169 2.79 -3.72 -15.84
C LYS A 169 1.94 -4.70 -16.64
N SER A 170 1.92 -5.98 -16.25
CA SER A 170 1.11 -7.02 -16.92
C SER A 170 -0.38 -6.73 -16.76
N VAL A 171 -0.83 -6.45 -15.54
CA VAL A 171 -2.24 -6.14 -15.25
C VAL A 171 -2.71 -4.88 -15.98
N ALA A 172 -1.83 -3.87 -16.14
CA ALA A 172 -2.14 -2.67 -16.91
C ALA A 172 -2.41 -2.98 -18.40
N MET A 173 -1.67 -3.92 -18.99
CA MET A 173 -1.92 -4.36 -20.37
C MET A 173 -3.22 -5.16 -20.51
N GLU A 174 -3.58 -5.96 -19.51
CA GLU A 174 -4.82 -6.77 -19.51
C GLU A 174 -6.07 -5.90 -19.32
N LEU A 175 -6.01 -4.94 -18.40
CA LEU A 175 -7.18 -4.18 -17.98
C LEU A 175 -7.34 -2.83 -18.71
N GLY A 176 -6.27 -2.29 -19.30
CA GLY A 176 -6.30 -1.04 -20.05
C GLY A 176 -7.35 -1.00 -21.15
N PRO A 177 -7.48 -2.02 -22.01
CA PRO A 177 -8.54 -2.09 -23.03
C PRO A 177 -9.97 -2.08 -22.47
N GLN A 178 -10.13 -2.34 -21.18
CA GLN A 178 -11.41 -2.36 -20.47
C GLN A 178 -11.71 -1.07 -19.71
N GLY A 179 -10.88 -0.01 -19.89
CA GLY A 179 -11.06 1.29 -19.26
C GLY A 179 -10.55 1.36 -17.82
N ILE A 180 -9.66 0.44 -17.42
CA ILE A 180 -9.09 0.41 -16.06
C ILE A 180 -7.61 0.78 -16.12
N HIS A 181 -7.21 1.79 -15.35
CA HIS A 181 -5.82 2.26 -15.29
C HIS A 181 -5.09 1.62 -14.10
N CYS A 182 -3.97 0.94 -14.37
CA CYS A 182 -3.14 0.33 -13.33
C CYS A 182 -1.76 0.97 -13.37
N ASN A 183 -1.36 1.58 -12.23
CA ASN A 183 -0.08 2.25 -12.08
C ASN A 183 0.58 1.87 -10.77
N TYR A 184 1.86 2.16 -10.63
CA TYR A 184 2.58 2.08 -9.38
C TYR A 184 3.43 3.32 -9.14
N ILE A 185 3.63 3.64 -7.86
CA ILE A 185 4.47 4.75 -7.40
C ILE A 185 5.68 4.15 -6.70
N CYS A 186 6.86 4.68 -6.94
CA CYS A 186 8.10 4.25 -6.31
C CYS A 186 8.64 5.33 -5.38
N PRO A 187 8.14 5.42 -4.14
CA PRO A 187 8.69 6.36 -3.17
C PRO A 187 10.16 6.06 -2.87
N GLY A 188 10.93 7.11 -2.60
CA GLY A 188 12.21 7.01 -1.92
C GLY A 188 12.02 6.83 -0.41
N ALA A 189 12.94 7.34 0.40
CA ALA A 189 12.76 7.32 1.85
C ALA A 189 11.71 8.36 2.26
N VAL A 190 10.63 7.86 2.83
CA VAL A 190 9.53 8.67 3.36
C VAL A 190 9.58 8.59 4.88
N ASP A 191 9.46 9.72 5.56
CA ASP A 191 9.44 9.84 7.01
C ASP A 191 8.27 9.07 7.62
N THR A 192 8.52 7.84 8.00
CA THR A 192 7.52 6.88 8.48
C THR A 192 8.15 5.92 9.48
N PRO A 193 7.33 5.29 10.34
CA PRO A 193 7.84 4.24 11.23
C PRO A 193 8.55 3.08 10.50
N MET A 194 8.27 2.85 9.22
CA MET A 194 8.94 1.81 8.43
C MET A 194 10.40 2.18 8.16
N ILE A 195 10.67 3.41 7.71
CA ILE A 195 12.07 3.81 7.42
C ILE A 195 12.90 3.80 8.70
N HIS A 196 12.34 4.27 9.82
CA HIS A 196 13.06 4.26 11.11
C HIS A 196 13.40 2.84 11.57
N ARG A 197 12.48 1.87 11.42
CA ARG A 197 12.82 0.46 11.71
C ARG A 197 13.91 -0.10 10.79
N ILE A 198 13.92 0.26 9.50
CA ILE A 198 14.98 -0.14 8.57
C ILE A 198 16.32 0.42 9.05
N GLU A 199 16.36 1.68 9.45
CA GLU A 199 17.55 2.35 9.95
C GLU A 199 18.07 1.68 11.23
N GLU A 200 17.21 1.52 12.23
CA GLU A 200 17.55 0.86 13.49
C GLU A 200 18.10 -0.56 13.25
N ASN A 201 17.46 -1.34 12.39
CA ASN A 201 17.92 -2.68 12.05
C ASN A 201 19.26 -2.68 11.30
N THR A 202 19.51 -1.65 10.46
CA THR A 202 20.75 -1.52 9.71
C THR A 202 21.91 -1.09 10.61
N LEU A 203 21.67 -0.15 11.53
CA LEU A 203 22.70 0.41 12.40
C LEU A 203 22.90 -0.38 13.70
N GLY A 204 21.97 -1.26 14.07
CA GLY A 204 21.96 -1.95 15.37
C GLY A 204 21.76 -1.03 16.57
N LYS A 205 21.26 0.18 16.35
CA LYS A 205 20.98 1.20 17.38
C LYS A 205 19.89 2.15 16.86
N PRO A 206 19.26 2.97 17.75
CA PRO A 206 18.34 4.01 17.32
C PRO A 206 18.96 4.88 16.22
N ALA A 207 18.18 5.16 15.19
CA ALA A 207 18.65 5.88 14.02
C ALA A 207 19.05 7.31 14.40
N ASP A 208 20.20 7.73 13.88
CA ASP A 208 20.51 9.16 13.76
C ASP A 208 19.94 9.61 12.40
N GLU A 209 18.87 10.40 12.41
CA GLU A 209 18.22 10.91 11.20
C GLU A 209 19.21 11.53 10.21
N ALA A 210 20.29 12.14 10.71
CA ALA A 210 21.29 12.75 9.87
C ALA A 210 22.03 11.75 8.97
N VAL A 211 22.22 10.51 9.37
CA VAL A 211 23.01 9.53 8.64
C VAL A 211 22.31 9.10 7.33
N PHE A 212 21.00 8.78 7.39
CA PHE A 212 20.25 8.33 6.21
C PHE A 212 19.73 9.51 5.38
N ALA A 213 19.27 10.58 6.03
CA ALA A 213 18.85 11.79 5.33
C ALA A 213 19.96 12.38 4.46
N SER A 214 21.22 12.34 4.92
CA SER A 214 22.38 12.84 4.18
C SER A 214 22.66 12.09 2.85
N GLN A 215 22.09 10.91 2.67
CA GLN A 215 22.19 10.15 1.40
C GLN A 215 21.26 10.68 0.30
N TYR A 216 20.33 11.57 0.63
CA TYR A 216 19.40 12.19 -0.32
C TYR A 216 19.88 13.59 -0.71
N LEU A 217 19.63 13.98 -1.95
CA LEU A 217 20.14 15.24 -2.52
C LEU A 217 19.70 16.48 -1.72
N ASP A 218 18.53 16.46 -1.11
CA ASP A 218 17.98 17.54 -0.32
C ASP A 218 18.21 17.37 1.20
N GLY A 219 19.00 16.37 1.59
CA GLY A 219 19.40 16.10 2.98
C GLY A 219 18.25 15.79 3.93
N ARG A 220 17.08 15.37 3.43
CA ARG A 220 15.90 15.08 4.24
C ARG A 220 15.07 13.93 3.66
N TYR A 221 14.22 13.37 4.50
CA TYR A 221 13.18 12.43 4.03
C TYR A 221 12.04 13.15 3.34
N CYS A 222 11.38 12.44 2.40
CA CYS A 222 10.10 12.88 1.87
C CYS A 222 9.05 12.85 2.98
N ARG A 223 8.13 13.79 2.97
CA ARG A 223 6.93 13.71 3.82
C ARG A 223 5.94 12.71 3.20
N PRO A 224 5.17 11.99 4.04
CA PRO A 224 4.09 11.14 3.57
C PRO A 224 3.04 11.89 2.77
#